data_daa6fa58c81cdf97a0af68d85eb71c7d
#
_entry.id   daa6fa58c81cdf97a0af68d85eb71c7d
#
_cell.length_a   1.000
_cell.length_b   1.000
_cell.length_c   1.000
_cell.angle_alpha   90.00
_cell.angle_beta   90.00
_cell.angle_gamma   90.00
#
_symmetry.space_group_name_H-M   'P 1'
#
loop_
_entity.id
_entity.type
_entity.pdbx_description
1 polymer ?
#
loop_
_entity_poly.entity_id
_entity_poly.type
_entity_poly.pdbx_seq_one_letter_code
_entity_poly.pdbx_strand_id
1 'polypeptide(L)'
;VDQLVGQYMAHLCGLGYLGDKKNIQTTMKSIMKYNFVEDFSRHFNNMRSYVMGDEAGLLMASWPKGRLEVPFPYFSEVMTGFEYCAAVGMLYEGMEEDALTCINAIRRRHDGAKRNPFSESECGHHYARSMASWSAIIALSEFQYSGVDKSMKITDRPGNYFWSNGYSWGTVQVTEDDVTIEVING
;
A
#
# COMPACT_ATOMS: atom_id res chain seq x y z
N VAL A 1 7.31 -14.60 -2.99
CA VAL A 1 7.52 -13.15 -3.00
C VAL A 1 6.15 -12.49 -3.07
N ASP A 2 5.41 -12.64 -1.99
CA ASP A 2 3.97 -12.35 -1.97
C ASP A 2 3.70 -10.86 -2.12
N GLN A 3 4.49 -10.01 -1.48
CA GLN A 3 4.30 -8.55 -1.57
C GLN A 3 4.75 -7.94 -2.90
N LEU A 4 5.68 -8.53 -3.62
CA LEU A 4 6.02 -8.07 -4.98
C LEU A 4 4.83 -8.26 -5.92
N VAL A 5 4.09 -9.35 -5.76
CA VAL A 5 2.82 -9.54 -6.47
C VAL A 5 1.85 -8.42 -6.09
N GLY A 6 1.73 -8.10 -4.80
CA GLY A 6 0.93 -6.98 -4.31
C GLY A 6 1.29 -5.64 -4.95
N GLN A 7 2.56 -5.35 -5.13
CA GLN A 7 3.03 -4.12 -5.76
C GLN A 7 2.57 -3.99 -7.22
N TYR A 8 2.72 -5.03 -8.01
CA TYR A 8 2.22 -5.06 -9.39
C TYR A 8 0.69 -4.96 -9.43
N MET A 9 0.04 -5.67 -8.54
CA MET A 9 -1.41 -5.71 -8.49
C MET A 9 -2.01 -4.36 -8.09
N ALA A 10 -1.45 -3.67 -7.12
CA ALA A 10 -1.93 -2.35 -6.70
C ALA A 10 -1.99 -1.35 -7.86
N HIS A 11 -0.93 -1.30 -8.68
CA HIS A 11 -0.86 -0.36 -9.79
C HIS A 11 -1.78 -0.75 -10.96
N LEU A 12 -1.72 -2.00 -11.39
CA LEU A 12 -2.42 -2.45 -12.60
C LEU A 12 -3.88 -2.84 -12.33
N CYS A 13 -4.21 -3.22 -11.10
CA CYS A 13 -5.58 -3.55 -10.72
C CYS A 13 -6.42 -2.33 -10.39
N GLY A 14 -5.82 -1.31 -9.77
CA GLY A 14 -6.49 -0.03 -9.58
C GLY A 14 -6.95 0.60 -10.91
N LEU A 15 -6.25 0.29 -12.00
CA LEU A 15 -6.61 0.69 -13.36
C LEU A 15 -7.52 -0.33 -14.09
N GLY A 16 -7.80 -1.49 -13.50
CA GLY A 16 -8.63 -2.53 -14.12
C GLY A 16 -7.97 -3.33 -15.24
N TYR A 17 -6.64 -3.21 -15.43
CA TYR A 17 -5.93 -3.83 -16.56
C TYR A 17 -5.45 -5.26 -16.28
N LEU A 18 -5.42 -5.70 -15.06
CA LEU A 18 -4.93 -7.03 -14.71
C LEU A 18 -5.96 -7.87 -13.99
N GLY A 19 -6.14 -9.06 -14.55
CA GLY A 19 -6.66 -10.21 -13.85
C GLY A 19 -8.15 -10.18 -13.55
N ASP A 20 -8.62 -11.33 -13.12
CA ASP A 20 -9.96 -11.52 -12.57
C ASP A 20 -9.99 -10.91 -11.15
N LYS A 21 -10.94 -10.02 -10.90
CA LYS A 21 -11.14 -9.34 -9.61
C LYS A 21 -11.22 -10.32 -8.43
N LYS A 22 -11.87 -11.47 -8.62
CA LYS A 22 -11.96 -12.51 -7.58
C LYS A 22 -10.60 -13.09 -7.21
N ASN A 23 -9.73 -13.30 -8.20
CA ASN A 23 -8.36 -13.78 -7.96
C ASN A 23 -7.51 -12.75 -7.26
N ILE A 24 -7.68 -11.47 -7.61
CA ILE A 24 -6.99 -10.35 -6.97
C ILE A 24 -7.38 -10.27 -5.49
N GLN A 25 -8.67 -10.24 -5.19
CA GLN A 25 -9.17 -10.23 -3.81
C GLN A 25 -8.71 -11.45 -3.00
N THR A 26 -8.70 -12.63 -3.62
CA THR A 26 -8.18 -13.85 -2.99
C THR A 26 -6.69 -13.72 -2.66
N THR A 27 -5.92 -13.11 -3.56
CA THR A 27 -4.49 -12.86 -3.35
C THR A 27 -4.28 -11.89 -2.20
N MET A 28 -4.99 -10.76 -2.16
CA MET A 28 -4.87 -9.78 -1.08
C MET A 28 -5.25 -10.36 0.29
N LYS A 29 -6.34 -11.13 0.35
CA LYS A 29 -6.73 -11.88 1.56
C LYS A 29 -5.66 -12.87 2.01
N SER A 30 -5.00 -13.55 1.07
CA SER A 30 -3.92 -14.49 1.37
C SER A 30 -2.68 -13.75 1.89
N ILE A 31 -2.33 -12.62 1.31
CA ILE A 31 -1.23 -11.76 1.80
C ILE A 31 -1.51 -11.33 3.24
N MET A 32 -2.69 -10.78 3.52
CA MET A 32 -3.05 -10.38 4.88
C MET A 32 -2.98 -11.55 5.84
N LYS A 33 -3.58 -12.68 5.48
CA LYS A 33 -3.66 -13.88 6.33
C LYS A 33 -2.29 -14.49 6.67
N TYR A 34 -1.36 -14.52 5.73
CA TYR A 34 -0.12 -15.29 5.88
C TYR A 34 1.12 -14.43 6.10
N ASN A 35 1.07 -13.16 5.74
CA ASN A 35 2.23 -12.26 5.82
C ASN A 35 2.10 -11.21 6.91
N PHE A 36 0.88 -10.85 7.34
CA PHE A 36 0.72 -9.90 8.43
C PHE A 36 1.08 -10.55 9.76
N VAL A 37 1.99 -9.94 10.49
CA VAL A 37 2.45 -10.37 11.80
C VAL A 37 2.18 -9.24 12.79
N GLU A 38 1.41 -9.52 13.83
CA GLU A 38 1.00 -8.54 14.84
C GLU A 38 2.10 -8.23 15.86
N ASP A 39 3.02 -9.18 16.08
CA ASP A 39 4.09 -9.09 17.07
C ASP A 39 5.35 -9.82 16.56
N PHE A 40 6.39 -9.04 16.31
CA PHE A 40 7.67 -9.54 15.80
C PHE A 40 8.64 -9.98 16.89
N SER A 41 8.31 -9.96 18.18
CA SER A 41 9.21 -10.32 19.27
C SER A 41 9.77 -11.75 19.19
N ARG A 42 9.09 -12.65 18.48
CA ARG A 42 9.53 -14.03 18.25
C ARG A 42 9.91 -14.33 16.80
N HIS A 43 9.90 -13.29 15.95
CA HIS A 43 10.23 -13.48 14.54
C HIS A 43 11.73 -13.55 14.32
N PHE A 44 12.17 -14.61 13.67
CA PHE A 44 13.56 -14.75 13.25
C PHE A 44 13.79 -14.01 11.92
N ASN A 45 14.68 -13.04 11.96
CA ASN A 45 15.16 -12.36 10.74
C ASN A 45 16.60 -12.80 10.46
N ASN A 46 16.85 -13.31 9.27
CA ASN A 46 18.15 -13.87 8.88
C ASN A 46 19.13 -12.82 8.34
N MET A 47 18.70 -11.59 8.09
CA MET A 47 19.56 -10.53 7.52
C MET A 47 19.43 -9.20 8.26
N ARG A 48 18.38 -8.46 7.96
CA ARG A 48 18.14 -7.11 8.49
C ARG A 48 16.77 -7.07 9.17
N SER A 49 16.62 -6.22 10.15
CA SER A 49 15.33 -6.02 10.81
C SER A 49 14.94 -4.55 10.79
N TYR A 50 13.83 -4.25 10.16
CA TYR A 50 13.22 -2.93 10.16
C TYR A 50 11.97 -2.88 11.04
N VAL A 51 11.59 -4.01 11.59
CA VAL A 51 10.53 -4.20 12.58
C VAL A 51 11.12 -4.88 13.80
N MET A 52 10.84 -4.38 15.00
CA MET A 52 11.49 -4.81 16.23
C MET A 52 10.48 -5.03 17.34
N GLY A 53 10.75 -6.05 18.17
CA GLY A 53 9.95 -6.31 19.37
C GLY A 53 8.48 -6.54 19.06
N ASP A 54 7.61 -5.85 19.76
CA ASP A 54 6.16 -5.94 19.69
C ASP A 54 5.51 -5.18 18.50
N GLU A 55 6.33 -4.71 17.58
CA GLU A 55 5.83 -4.02 16.39
C GLU A 55 5.15 -4.99 15.43
N ALA A 56 4.17 -4.48 14.69
CA ALA A 56 3.47 -5.21 13.64
C ALA A 56 3.98 -4.84 12.24
N GLY A 57 3.78 -5.72 11.27
CA GLY A 57 4.14 -5.46 9.88
C GLY A 57 3.82 -6.61 8.93
N LEU A 58 4.05 -6.35 7.65
CA LEU A 58 3.74 -7.28 6.57
C LEU A 58 5.03 -7.88 5.99
N LEU A 59 5.25 -9.17 6.19
CA LEU A 59 6.41 -9.91 5.70
C LEU A 59 6.48 -9.96 4.17
N MET A 60 7.70 -9.95 3.63
CA MET A 60 7.95 -10.12 2.20
C MET A 60 7.47 -11.48 1.66
N ALA A 61 7.63 -12.55 2.44
CA ALA A 61 7.13 -13.88 2.08
C ALA A 61 6.86 -14.73 3.31
N SER A 62 5.88 -15.62 3.24
CA SER A 62 5.42 -16.43 4.36
C SER A 62 5.60 -17.94 4.19
N TRP A 63 5.45 -18.47 2.97
CA TRP A 63 5.47 -19.92 2.66
C TRP A 63 4.59 -20.78 3.57
N PRO A 64 3.29 -20.62 3.59
CA PRO A 64 2.41 -21.35 4.49
C PRO A 64 2.39 -22.87 4.28
N LYS A 65 2.91 -23.36 3.15
CA LYS A 65 3.02 -24.79 2.81
C LYS A 65 4.43 -25.37 2.96
N GLY A 66 5.35 -24.59 3.51
CA GLY A 66 6.75 -24.97 3.67
C GLY A 66 7.71 -24.12 2.83
N ARG A 67 8.77 -23.68 3.47
CA ARG A 67 9.79 -22.83 2.88
C ARG A 67 10.71 -23.62 1.96
N LEU A 68 11.20 -22.99 0.90
CA LEU A 68 12.27 -23.51 0.06
C LEU A 68 13.54 -23.72 0.88
N GLU A 69 14.34 -24.71 0.54
CA GLU A 69 15.64 -24.99 1.20
C GLU A 69 16.57 -23.77 1.11
N VAL A 70 16.64 -23.17 -0.07
CA VAL A 70 17.39 -21.92 -0.29
C VAL A 70 16.40 -20.81 -0.69
N PRO A 71 15.89 -20.04 0.27
CA PRO A 71 15.00 -18.94 -0.03
C PRO A 71 15.76 -17.72 -0.55
N PHE A 72 15.05 -16.78 -1.18
CA PHE A 72 15.67 -15.49 -1.55
C PHE A 72 16.05 -14.68 -0.28
N PRO A 73 17.10 -13.84 -0.35
CA PRO A 73 17.69 -13.25 0.86
C PRO A 73 16.74 -12.43 1.73
N TYR A 74 15.80 -11.70 1.16
CA TYR A 74 14.94 -10.72 1.85
C TYR A 74 13.61 -11.29 2.33
N PHE A 75 13.42 -12.58 2.33
CA PHE A 75 12.12 -13.23 2.56
C PHE A 75 11.52 -12.92 3.94
N SER A 76 12.34 -12.76 4.96
CA SER A 76 11.91 -12.52 6.34
C SER A 76 11.88 -11.04 6.73
N GLU A 77 12.08 -10.15 5.77
CA GLU A 77 12.07 -8.71 6.00
C GLU A 77 10.66 -8.12 5.87
N VAL A 78 10.51 -6.95 6.47
CA VAL A 78 9.38 -6.04 6.28
C VAL A 78 9.90 -4.80 5.58
N MET A 79 9.33 -4.47 4.44
CA MET A 79 9.76 -3.34 3.63
C MET A 79 8.61 -2.36 3.44
N THR A 80 8.75 -1.17 3.99
CA THR A 80 7.70 -0.15 4.10
C THR A 80 7.02 0.17 2.78
N GLY A 81 7.77 0.33 1.70
CA GLY A 81 7.21 0.60 0.39
C GLY A 81 6.33 -0.53 -0.14
N PHE A 82 6.72 -1.78 0.08
CA PHE A 82 5.93 -2.94 -0.32
C PHE A 82 4.68 -3.12 0.54
N GLU A 83 4.77 -2.80 1.84
CA GLU A 83 3.61 -2.80 2.73
C GLU A 83 2.57 -1.78 2.24
N TYR A 84 2.99 -0.56 1.88
CA TYR A 84 2.08 0.45 1.29
C TYR A 84 1.49 -0.03 -0.02
N CYS A 85 2.27 -0.66 -0.90
CA CYS A 85 1.74 -1.19 -2.16
C CYS A 85 0.68 -2.28 -1.93
N ALA A 86 0.90 -3.18 -0.97
CA ALA A 86 -0.09 -4.19 -0.61
C ALA A 86 -1.36 -3.56 -0.03
N ALA A 87 -1.22 -2.61 0.90
CA ALA A 87 -2.34 -1.87 1.49
C ALA A 87 -3.14 -1.11 0.43
N VAL A 88 -2.47 -0.46 -0.52
CA VAL A 88 -3.13 0.23 -1.65
C VAL A 88 -3.90 -0.76 -2.53
N GLY A 89 -3.34 -1.93 -2.81
CA GLY A 89 -4.05 -2.99 -3.51
C GLY A 89 -5.31 -3.43 -2.76
N MET A 90 -5.23 -3.56 -1.44
CA MET A 90 -6.39 -3.86 -0.59
C MET A 90 -7.47 -2.76 -0.65
N LEU A 91 -7.07 -1.48 -0.64
CA LEU A 91 -8.00 -0.35 -0.78
C LEU A 91 -8.79 -0.42 -2.09
N TYR A 92 -8.11 -0.61 -3.22
CA TYR A 92 -8.76 -0.72 -4.53
C TYR A 92 -9.69 -1.95 -4.65
N GLU A 93 -9.46 -2.97 -3.83
CA GLU A 93 -10.31 -4.16 -3.76
C GLU A 93 -11.41 -4.09 -2.70
N GLY A 94 -11.57 -2.94 -2.04
CA GLY A 94 -12.60 -2.73 -1.02
C GLY A 94 -12.30 -3.39 0.33
N MET A 95 -11.03 -3.76 0.59
CA MET A 95 -10.56 -4.33 1.86
C MET A 95 -9.99 -3.22 2.75
N GLU A 96 -10.81 -2.23 3.06
CA GLU A 96 -10.36 -1.00 3.74
C GLU A 96 -9.82 -1.26 5.15
N GLU A 97 -10.47 -2.13 5.92
CA GLU A 97 -10.04 -2.46 7.29
C GLU A 97 -8.64 -3.11 7.31
N ASP A 98 -8.40 -4.09 6.44
CA ASP A 98 -7.10 -4.76 6.31
C ASP A 98 -6.02 -3.77 5.85
N ALA A 99 -6.35 -2.92 4.88
CA ALA A 99 -5.44 -1.90 4.38
C ALA A 99 -5.05 -0.90 5.46
N LEU A 100 -6.02 -0.37 6.20
CA LEU A 100 -5.78 0.57 7.29
C LEU A 100 -5.01 -0.09 8.44
N THR A 101 -5.21 -1.37 8.69
CA THR A 101 -4.41 -2.13 9.67
C THR A 101 -2.94 -2.15 9.27
N CYS A 102 -2.62 -2.43 8.00
CA CYS A 102 -1.25 -2.37 7.49
C CYS A 102 -0.66 -0.95 7.58
N ILE A 103 -1.40 0.07 7.14
CA ILE A 103 -0.96 1.48 7.18
C ILE A 103 -0.70 1.93 8.62
N ASN A 104 -1.57 1.57 9.56
CA ASN A 104 -1.39 1.87 10.97
C ASN A 104 -0.15 1.19 11.55
N ALA A 105 0.12 -0.06 11.20
CA ALA A 105 1.34 -0.76 11.61
C ALA A 105 2.60 0.00 11.15
N ILE A 106 2.63 0.46 9.90
CA ILE A 106 3.73 1.28 9.37
C ILE A 106 3.86 2.58 10.15
N ARG A 107 2.75 3.31 10.33
CA ARG A 107 2.75 4.63 11.00
C ARG A 107 3.19 4.55 12.45
N ARG A 108 2.80 3.50 13.18
CA ARG A 108 3.23 3.27 14.56
C ARG A 108 4.73 2.98 14.68
N ARG A 109 5.37 2.44 13.66
CA ARG A 109 6.82 2.24 13.61
C ARG A 109 7.58 3.53 13.32
N HIS A 110 6.95 4.49 12.61
CA HIS A 110 7.56 5.74 12.15
C HIS A 110 6.78 6.94 12.68
N ASP A 111 6.55 6.98 13.98
CA ASP A 111 5.71 7.96 14.66
C ASP A 111 6.42 9.26 15.06
N GLY A 112 7.72 9.35 14.77
CA GLY A 112 8.57 10.48 15.14
C GLY A 112 9.25 10.32 16.51
N ALA A 113 8.73 9.47 17.38
CA ALA A 113 9.35 9.12 18.65
C ALA A 113 10.26 7.90 18.52
N LYS A 114 9.75 6.83 17.90
CA LYS A 114 10.50 5.61 17.65
C LYS A 114 11.45 5.75 16.46
N ARG A 115 10.94 6.21 15.33
CA ARG A 115 11.71 6.43 14.09
C ARG A 115 11.21 7.66 13.35
N ASN A 116 12.11 8.26 12.60
CA ASN A 116 11.79 9.39 11.73
C ASN A 116 10.80 8.97 10.64
N PRO A 117 9.63 9.63 10.53
CA PRO A 117 8.61 9.29 9.53
C PRO A 117 9.01 9.62 8.07
N PHE A 118 10.07 10.38 7.88
CA PHE A 118 10.57 10.80 6.56
C PHE A 118 11.86 10.09 6.13
N SER A 119 12.42 9.24 6.98
CA SER A 119 13.68 8.56 6.72
C SER A 119 13.59 7.09 7.07
N GLU A 120 13.64 6.27 6.06
CA GLU A 120 13.73 4.81 6.18
C GLU A 120 15.17 4.37 6.36
N SER A 121 15.43 3.44 7.27
CA SER A 121 16.78 2.90 7.52
C SER A 121 17.30 2.02 6.39
N GLU A 122 16.42 1.55 5.50
CA GLU A 122 16.82 0.76 4.35
C GLU A 122 17.78 1.55 3.44
N CYS A 123 18.83 0.86 2.97
CA CYS A 123 19.87 1.44 2.10
C CYS A 123 20.48 2.75 2.63
N GLY A 124 20.74 2.80 3.93
CA GLY A 124 21.44 3.94 4.55
C GLY A 124 20.65 5.24 4.51
N HIS A 125 19.35 5.17 4.66
CA HIS A 125 18.44 6.34 4.66
C HIS A 125 18.31 7.09 3.32
N HIS A 126 18.71 6.45 2.22
CA HIS A 126 18.63 7.05 0.87
C HIS A 126 17.44 6.57 0.04
N TYR A 127 16.71 5.54 0.49
CA TYR A 127 15.47 5.12 -0.14
C TYR A 127 14.30 5.96 0.32
N ALA A 128 13.60 6.55 -0.63
CA ALA A 128 12.36 7.29 -0.38
C ALA A 128 11.12 6.41 -0.53
N ARG A 129 11.14 5.17 -0.04
CA ARG A 129 10.00 4.23 -0.15
C ARG A 129 8.77 4.69 0.61
N SER A 130 8.94 5.51 1.65
CA SER A 130 7.85 6.18 2.36
C SER A 130 6.99 7.05 1.44
N MET A 131 7.50 7.48 0.29
CA MET A 131 6.72 8.15 -0.75
C MET A 131 5.57 7.29 -1.27
N ALA A 132 5.65 5.96 -1.17
CA ALA A 132 4.55 5.06 -1.51
C ALA A 132 3.27 5.33 -0.70
N SER A 133 3.38 6.01 0.46
CA SER A 133 2.22 6.44 1.26
C SER A 133 1.25 7.35 0.50
N TRP A 134 1.74 8.14 -0.45
CA TRP A 134 0.90 9.01 -1.28
C TRP A 134 -0.11 8.22 -2.11
N SER A 135 0.25 7.01 -2.54
CA SER A 135 -0.67 6.15 -3.28
C SER A 135 -1.88 5.71 -2.45
N ALA A 136 -1.75 5.66 -1.12
CA ALA A 136 -2.87 5.35 -0.23
C ALA A 136 -3.92 6.48 -0.24
N ILE A 137 -3.50 7.75 -0.31
CA ILE A 137 -4.42 8.89 -0.45
C ILE A 137 -5.20 8.79 -1.76
N ILE A 138 -4.50 8.46 -2.84
CA ILE A 138 -5.11 8.28 -4.16
C ILE A 138 -6.10 7.10 -4.15
N ALA A 139 -5.72 5.98 -3.52
CA ALA A 139 -6.60 4.81 -3.43
C ALA A 139 -7.84 5.05 -2.55
N LEU A 140 -7.70 5.79 -1.45
CA LEU A 140 -8.82 6.17 -0.58
C LEU A 140 -9.84 7.07 -1.29
N SER A 141 -9.39 7.90 -2.23
CA SER A 141 -10.27 8.68 -3.08
C SER A 141 -10.83 7.89 -4.28
N GLU A 142 -10.44 6.62 -4.44
CA GLU A 142 -10.77 5.78 -5.61
C GLU A 142 -10.36 6.41 -6.95
N PHE A 143 -9.41 7.35 -6.91
CA PHE A 143 -9.01 8.10 -8.08
C PHE A 143 -8.40 7.18 -9.16
N GLN A 144 -8.95 7.29 -10.36
CA GLN A 144 -8.45 6.63 -11.57
C GLN A 144 -8.45 7.64 -12.72
N TYR A 145 -7.40 7.59 -13.52
CA TYR A 145 -7.28 8.43 -14.71
C TYR A 145 -6.84 7.59 -15.90
N SER A 146 -7.55 7.73 -17.02
CA SER A 146 -7.18 7.15 -18.30
C SER A 146 -7.00 8.25 -19.33
N GLY A 147 -5.75 8.49 -19.77
CA GLY A 147 -5.46 9.40 -20.86
C GLY A 147 -5.91 8.89 -22.23
N VAL A 148 -6.08 7.58 -22.37
CA VAL A 148 -6.59 6.93 -23.60
C VAL A 148 -8.08 7.19 -23.75
N ASP A 149 -8.85 6.90 -22.70
CA ASP A 149 -10.30 7.05 -22.69
C ASP A 149 -10.74 8.49 -22.36
N LYS A 150 -9.78 9.36 -22.00
CA LYS A 150 -10.02 10.73 -21.54
C LYS A 150 -11.03 10.77 -20.39
N SER A 151 -10.86 9.87 -19.44
CA SER A 151 -11.77 9.70 -18.32
C SER A 151 -11.04 9.87 -16.98
N MET A 152 -11.78 10.39 -16.01
CA MET A 152 -11.37 10.50 -14.62
C MET A 152 -12.50 9.96 -13.76
N LYS A 153 -12.14 9.11 -12.79
CA LYS A 153 -13.06 8.58 -11.79
C LYS A 153 -12.57 8.95 -10.41
N ILE A 154 -13.47 9.28 -9.53
CA ILE A 154 -13.24 9.52 -8.11
C ILE A 154 -14.40 8.90 -7.32
N THR A 155 -14.19 8.70 -6.01
CA THR A 155 -15.24 8.18 -5.12
C THR A 155 -16.48 9.07 -5.11
N ASP A 156 -17.65 8.47 -4.86
CA ASP A 156 -18.93 9.17 -4.66
C ASP A 156 -19.18 9.53 -3.19
N ARG A 157 -18.27 9.17 -2.27
CA ARG A 157 -18.40 9.49 -0.85
C ARG A 157 -18.23 10.99 -0.63
N PRO A 158 -19.10 11.66 0.15
CA PRO A 158 -18.95 13.07 0.46
C PRO A 158 -17.60 13.39 1.11
N GLY A 159 -16.92 14.43 0.61
CA GLY A 159 -15.59 14.80 1.09
C GLY A 159 -14.83 15.72 0.14
N ASN A 160 -13.63 16.07 0.54
CA ASN A 160 -12.69 16.82 -0.31
C ASN A 160 -11.49 15.92 -0.65
N TYR A 161 -11.22 15.79 -1.93
CA TYR A 161 -10.22 14.87 -2.44
C TYR A 161 -9.21 15.59 -3.31
N PHE A 162 -7.95 15.17 -3.18
CA PHE A 162 -6.89 15.57 -4.10
C PHE A 162 -6.93 14.71 -5.37
N TRP A 163 -6.64 15.32 -6.51
CA TRP A 163 -6.41 14.61 -7.77
C TRP A 163 -5.18 15.13 -8.51
N SER A 164 -4.53 14.25 -9.26
CA SER A 164 -3.47 14.61 -10.20
C SER A 164 -3.40 13.57 -11.32
N ASN A 165 -3.27 14.07 -12.55
CA ASN A 165 -3.10 13.23 -13.75
C ASN A 165 -1.66 13.29 -14.31
N GLY A 166 -0.75 13.96 -13.61
CA GLY A 166 0.64 14.14 -14.01
C GLY A 166 0.87 15.40 -14.86
N TYR A 167 -0.19 16.03 -15.40
CA TYR A 167 -0.13 17.29 -16.15
C TYR A 167 -0.79 18.43 -15.38
N SER A 168 -1.91 18.11 -14.77
CA SER A 168 -2.73 19.02 -13.99
C SER A 168 -3.00 18.41 -12.62
N TRP A 169 -3.33 19.24 -11.64
CA TRP A 169 -3.74 18.81 -10.32
C TRP A 169 -4.70 19.80 -9.67
N GLY A 170 -5.44 19.33 -8.70
CA GLY A 170 -6.41 20.14 -8.00
C GLY A 170 -7.17 19.37 -6.94
N THR A 171 -8.38 19.85 -6.64
CA THR A 171 -9.28 19.26 -5.67
C THR A 171 -10.62 18.88 -6.30
N VAL A 172 -11.27 17.88 -5.70
CA VAL A 172 -12.66 17.54 -5.98
C VAL A 172 -13.42 17.58 -4.66
N GLN A 173 -14.48 18.38 -4.62
CA GLN A 173 -15.46 18.36 -3.56
C GLN A 173 -16.65 17.53 -3.97
N VAL A 174 -16.96 16.49 -3.21
CA VAL A 174 -18.14 15.66 -3.39
C VAL A 174 -19.11 15.95 -2.26
N THR A 175 -20.36 16.22 -2.58
CA THR A 175 -21.48 16.35 -1.65
C THR A 175 -22.54 15.31 -1.99
N GLU A 176 -23.65 15.26 -1.24
CA GLU A 176 -24.75 14.37 -1.58
C GLU A 176 -25.41 14.69 -2.92
N ASP A 177 -25.40 15.96 -3.32
CA ASP A 177 -26.14 16.45 -4.49
C ASP A 177 -25.24 16.90 -5.65
N ASP A 178 -23.94 17.15 -5.40
CA ASP A 178 -23.08 17.81 -6.39
C ASP A 178 -21.61 17.39 -6.30
N VAL A 179 -20.89 17.54 -7.43
CA VAL A 179 -19.45 17.31 -7.54
C VAL A 179 -18.79 18.53 -8.17
N THR A 180 -17.96 19.22 -7.41
CA THR A 180 -17.20 20.38 -7.87
C THR A 180 -15.74 20.02 -8.08
N ILE A 181 -15.20 20.25 -9.27
CA ILE A 181 -13.78 20.05 -9.61
C ILE A 181 -13.09 21.40 -9.72
N GLU A 182 -12.03 21.57 -8.96
CA GLU A 182 -11.13 22.71 -9.03
C GLU A 182 -9.80 22.30 -9.64
N VAL A 183 -9.36 23.01 -10.66
CA VAL A 183 -8.00 22.88 -11.23
C VAL A 183 -7.13 23.98 -10.62
N ILE A 184 -6.15 23.60 -9.83
CA ILE A 184 -5.22 24.56 -9.19
C ILE A 184 -4.07 24.88 -10.13
N ASN A 185 -3.60 23.89 -10.89
CA ASN A 185 -2.54 24.08 -11.87
C ASN A 185 -2.69 23.10 -13.04
N GLY A 186 -2.44 23.59 -14.27
CA GLY A 186 -2.47 22.80 -15.49
C GLY A 186 -3.17 23.49 -16.64
#